data_190ce5fe01b90df5f8eac9534f9a710f
#
_entry.id   190ce5fe01b90df5f8eac9534f9a710f
#
_cell.length_a   1.000
_cell.length_b   1.000
_cell.length_c   1.000
_cell.angle_alpha   90.00
_cell.angle_beta   90.00
_cell.angle_gamma   90.00
#
_symmetry.space_group_name_H-M   'P 1'
#
loop_
_entity.id
_entity.type
_entity.pdbx_description
1 polymer ?
#
loop_
_entity_poly.entity_id
_entity_poly.type
_entity_poly.pdbx_seq_one_letter_code
_entity_poly.pdbx_strand_id
1 'polypeptide(L)'
;MGDEVLVKPSGLTSRIKEIFLGHNPLEQAYAPMSVTVTLEDDIDVSRGNTITKQNNQPEEKRELDLMVCWFNEKPLNPMGKYVIRHGTSEVLGKFQEVVYKMDISTLKRDLENKQIGLNDIFKTKLKVSQPLFVDPYHRNRKTGSLIIVDEASNETLAAGMIV
;
A
#
# COMPACT_ATOMS: atom_id res chain seq x y z
N MET A 1 15.07 -21.68 1.87
CA MET A 1 16.42 -21.23 1.44
C MET A 1 16.63 -21.56 -0.03
N GLY A 2 17.49 -20.83 -0.77
CA GLY A 2 17.77 -21.05 -2.19
C GLY A 2 16.72 -20.50 -3.18
N ASP A 3 15.62 -19.95 -2.70
CA ASP A 3 14.61 -19.33 -3.57
C ASP A 3 15.17 -18.09 -4.27
N GLU A 4 14.98 -18.01 -5.59
CA GLU A 4 15.33 -16.83 -6.37
C GLU A 4 14.33 -15.70 -6.12
N VAL A 5 14.85 -14.53 -5.84
CA VAL A 5 14.04 -13.34 -5.48
C VAL A 5 14.41 -12.14 -6.31
N LEU A 6 13.45 -11.24 -6.43
CA LEU A 6 13.55 -9.95 -7.10
C LEU A 6 13.27 -8.85 -6.08
N VAL A 7 14.15 -7.86 -6.02
CA VAL A 7 14.01 -6.67 -5.17
C VAL A 7 13.40 -5.53 -5.97
N LYS A 8 12.28 -5.00 -5.51
CA LYS A 8 11.64 -3.82 -6.09
C LYS A 8 11.89 -2.58 -5.21
N PRO A 9 12.12 -1.38 -5.79
CA PRO A 9 12.01 -1.04 -7.21
C PRO A 9 13.30 -1.29 -8.04
N SER A 10 14.41 -1.69 -7.42
CA SER A 10 15.71 -1.76 -8.11
C SER A 10 15.74 -2.74 -9.30
N GLY A 11 14.93 -3.80 -9.25
CA GLY A 11 14.93 -4.86 -10.25
C GLY A 11 16.11 -5.85 -10.11
N LEU A 12 16.90 -5.72 -9.05
CA LEU A 12 18.00 -6.64 -8.77
C LEU A 12 17.48 -8.01 -8.33
N THR A 13 18.15 -9.05 -8.79
CA THR A 13 17.83 -10.44 -8.42
C THR A 13 18.92 -11.01 -7.53
N SER A 14 18.54 -11.88 -6.62
CA SER A 14 19.44 -12.64 -5.77
C SER A 14 18.75 -13.93 -5.31
N ARG A 15 19.41 -14.69 -4.44
CA ARG A 15 18.85 -15.88 -3.79
C ARG A 15 18.84 -15.71 -2.28
N ILE A 16 17.84 -16.32 -1.66
CA ILE A 16 17.77 -16.40 -0.20
C ILE A 16 18.86 -17.33 0.29
N LYS A 17 19.85 -16.78 0.99
CA LYS A 17 20.96 -17.55 1.56
C LYS A 17 20.57 -18.19 2.88
N GLU A 18 20.06 -17.38 3.82
CA GLU A 18 19.67 -17.81 5.15
C GLU A 18 18.41 -17.11 5.63
N ILE A 19 17.68 -17.76 6.51
CA ILE A 19 16.46 -17.20 7.15
C ILE A 19 16.60 -17.39 8.66
N PHE A 20 16.29 -16.36 9.44
CA PHE A 20 16.34 -16.39 10.90
C PHE A 20 15.04 -15.88 11.53
N LEU A 21 14.62 -16.51 12.62
CA LEU A 21 13.63 -15.98 13.55
C LEU A 21 14.37 -15.60 14.85
N GLY A 22 14.66 -14.32 15.01
CA GLY A 22 15.60 -13.86 16.02
C GLY A 22 16.99 -14.41 15.74
N HIS A 23 17.51 -15.27 16.61
CA HIS A 23 18.82 -15.93 16.44
C HIS A 23 18.72 -17.37 15.92
N ASN A 24 17.51 -17.91 15.78
CA ASN A 24 17.29 -19.29 15.36
C ASN A 24 17.23 -19.39 13.84
N PRO A 25 18.07 -20.21 13.19
CA PRO A 25 17.99 -20.43 11.76
C PRO A 25 16.74 -21.26 11.41
N LEU A 26 16.14 -20.94 10.26
CA LEU A 26 14.98 -21.62 9.71
C LEU A 26 15.27 -22.12 8.29
N GLU A 27 14.72 -23.27 7.93
CA GLU A 27 14.77 -23.77 6.55
C GLU A 27 13.77 -23.04 5.65
N GLN A 28 12.64 -22.63 6.22
CA GLN A 28 11.57 -21.93 5.51
C GLN A 28 10.84 -20.95 6.44
N ALA A 29 10.25 -19.94 5.84
CA ALA A 29 9.36 -18.97 6.51
C ALA A 29 8.06 -18.82 5.73
N TYR A 30 6.98 -18.50 6.44
CA TYR A 30 5.65 -18.30 5.88
C TYR A 30 4.94 -17.15 6.58
N ALA A 31 3.94 -16.58 5.92
CA ALA A 31 3.14 -15.51 6.52
C ALA A 31 2.35 -16.02 7.74
N PRO A 32 2.27 -15.27 8.84
CA PRO A 32 2.70 -13.88 9.02
C PRO A 32 4.05 -13.70 9.75
N MET A 33 4.99 -14.64 9.62
CA MET A 33 6.27 -14.59 10.31
C MET A 33 7.07 -13.33 9.93
N SER A 34 7.65 -12.68 10.95
CA SER A 34 8.66 -11.62 10.77
C SER A 34 10.03 -12.26 10.91
N VAL A 35 10.80 -12.31 9.84
CA VAL A 35 12.07 -12.99 9.77
C VAL A 35 13.18 -12.09 9.27
N THR A 36 14.41 -12.40 9.64
CA THR A 36 15.61 -11.83 9.02
C THR A 36 16.02 -12.75 7.87
N VAL A 37 16.31 -12.14 6.74
CA VAL A 37 16.75 -12.84 5.52
C VAL A 37 18.10 -12.28 5.10
N THR A 38 19.04 -13.16 4.75
CA THR A 38 20.28 -12.80 4.06
C THR A 38 20.20 -13.23 2.60
N LEU A 39 20.84 -12.47 1.72
CA LEU A 39 20.91 -12.74 0.30
C LEU A 39 22.31 -13.26 -0.08
N GLU A 40 22.42 -13.99 -1.18
CA GLU A 40 23.71 -14.48 -1.68
C GLU A 40 24.58 -13.34 -2.21
N ASP A 41 23.95 -12.38 -2.89
CA ASP A 41 24.61 -11.23 -3.46
C ASP A 41 24.56 -10.03 -2.51
N ASP A 42 25.60 -9.19 -2.54
CA ASP A 42 25.67 -7.93 -1.78
C ASP A 42 24.91 -6.84 -2.54
N ILE A 43 23.59 -6.86 -2.38
CA ILE A 43 22.67 -5.88 -2.96
C ILE A 43 21.99 -5.06 -1.88
N ASP A 44 21.81 -3.76 -2.14
CA ASP A 44 21.14 -2.86 -1.20
C ASP A 44 19.63 -3.11 -1.18
N VAL A 45 19.10 -3.38 0.02
CA VAL A 45 17.68 -3.55 0.28
C VAL A 45 17.30 -2.68 1.46
N SER A 46 16.58 -1.61 1.17
CA SER A 46 16.19 -0.60 2.16
C SER A 46 14.72 -0.71 2.57
N ARG A 47 14.36 -0.06 3.69
CA ARG A 47 12.97 0.06 4.12
C ARG A 47 12.10 0.65 3.00
N GLY A 48 10.97 0.02 2.74
CA GLY A 48 10.05 0.37 1.65
C GLY A 48 10.28 -0.47 0.39
N ASN A 49 11.40 -1.18 0.29
CA ASN A 49 11.58 -2.14 -0.79
C ASN A 49 10.71 -3.39 -0.57
N THR A 50 10.42 -4.07 -1.66
CA THR A 50 9.64 -5.31 -1.65
C THR A 50 10.46 -6.43 -2.27
N ILE A 51 10.62 -7.54 -1.53
CA ILE A 51 11.25 -8.76 -2.04
C ILE A 51 10.14 -9.70 -2.51
N THR A 52 10.19 -10.13 -3.76
CA THR A 52 9.18 -10.99 -4.37
C THR A 52 9.82 -12.17 -5.10
N LYS A 53 9.02 -13.22 -5.34
CA LYS A 53 9.39 -14.24 -6.33
C LYS A 53 9.18 -13.69 -7.74
N GLN A 54 10.02 -14.08 -8.70
CA GLN A 54 9.89 -13.61 -10.09
C GLN A 54 8.52 -13.92 -10.71
N ASN A 55 7.91 -15.05 -10.35
CA ASN A 55 6.64 -15.50 -10.90
C ASN A 55 5.40 -14.99 -10.13
N ASN A 56 5.59 -14.23 -9.06
CA ASN A 56 4.49 -13.73 -8.23
C ASN A 56 4.79 -12.32 -7.74
N GLN A 57 4.80 -11.38 -8.70
CA GLN A 57 5.07 -9.99 -8.43
C GLN A 57 3.76 -9.22 -8.21
N PRO A 58 3.71 -8.28 -7.24
CA PRO A 58 2.64 -7.31 -7.13
C PRO A 58 2.70 -6.34 -8.33
N GLU A 59 1.56 -5.72 -8.62
CA GLU A 59 1.50 -4.71 -9.68
C GLU A 59 2.20 -3.42 -9.24
N GLU A 60 3.00 -2.85 -10.14
CA GLU A 60 3.63 -1.55 -9.95
C GLU A 60 2.68 -0.46 -10.44
N LYS A 61 2.17 0.38 -9.52
CA LYS A 61 1.21 1.44 -9.85
C LYS A 61 1.62 2.80 -9.28
N ARG A 62 1.43 3.85 -10.07
CA ARG A 62 1.49 5.26 -9.64
C ARG A 62 0.10 5.91 -9.56
N GLU A 63 -0.88 5.31 -10.20
CA GLU A 63 -2.28 5.70 -10.13
C GLU A 63 -3.08 4.54 -9.54
N LEU A 64 -3.78 4.82 -8.47
CA LEU A 64 -4.49 3.83 -7.68
C LEU A 64 -5.99 4.11 -7.76
N ASP A 65 -6.76 3.09 -8.10
CA ASP A 65 -8.20 3.08 -7.91
C ASP A 65 -8.49 2.57 -6.49
N LEU A 66 -9.15 3.37 -5.68
CA LEU A 66 -9.37 3.10 -4.27
C LEU A 66 -10.84 3.19 -3.89
N MET A 67 -11.27 2.26 -3.03
CA MET A 67 -12.38 2.50 -2.12
C MET A 67 -11.81 3.03 -0.81
N VAL A 68 -12.25 4.20 -0.38
CA VAL A 68 -11.73 4.91 0.80
C VAL A 68 -12.84 5.11 1.83
N CYS A 69 -12.52 4.85 3.08
CA CYS A 69 -13.31 5.24 4.23
C CYS A 69 -12.61 6.41 4.93
N TRP A 70 -13.28 7.55 4.98
CA TRP A 70 -12.80 8.77 5.62
C TRP A 70 -13.32 8.83 7.06
N PHE A 71 -12.45 8.88 8.05
CA PHE A 71 -12.85 8.82 9.46
C PHE A 71 -12.29 9.97 10.32
N ASN A 72 -11.80 11.02 9.67
CA ASN A 72 -11.37 12.23 10.37
C ASN A 72 -12.42 13.35 10.21
N GLU A 73 -12.55 14.21 11.23
CA GLU A 73 -13.48 15.36 11.21
C GLU A 73 -13.07 16.39 10.16
N LYS A 74 -11.78 16.51 9.88
CA LYS A 74 -11.25 17.39 8.83
C LYS A 74 -11.67 16.85 7.46
N PRO A 75 -12.45 17.61 6.67
CA PRO A 75 -12.91 17.15 5.38
C PRO A 75 -11.76 16.98 4.38
N LEU A 76 -11.99 16.16 3.37
CA LEU A 76 -11.06 16.01 2.25
C LEU A 76 -10.84 17.34 1.54
N ASN A 77 -9.59 17.78 1.46
CA ASN A 77 -9.18 18.87 0.58
C ASN A 77 -8.75 18.31 -0.78
N PRO A 78 -9.49 18.52 -1.88
CA PRO A 78 -9.15 17.98 -3.19
C PRO A 78 -7.78 18.45 -3.73
N MET A 79 -7.32 19.62 -3.27
CA MET A 79 -6.02 20.19 -3.66
C MET A 79 -4.90 19.85 -2.69
N GLY A 80 -5.22 19.14 -1.59
CA GLY A 80 -4.27 18.74 -0.56
C GLY A 80 -3.25 17.71 -1.04
N LYS A 81 -2.11 17.72 -0.38
CA LYS A 81 -1.12 16.64 -0.45
C LYS A 81 -1.25 15.80 0.81
N TYR A 82 -1.10 14.51 0.64
CA TYR A 82 -1.26 13.54 1.70
C TYR A 82 -0.08 12.58 1.72
N VAL A 83 0.26 12.10 2.90
CA VAL A 83 1.20 11.00 3.05
C VAL A 83 0.44 9.70 2.93
N ILE A 84 0.86 8.84 2.01
CA ILE A 84 0.28 7.52 1.78
C ILE A 84 1.22 6.49 2.37
N ARG A 85 0.75 5.75 3.37
CA ARG A 85 1.50 4.64 3.98
C ARG A 85 0.94 3.32 3.48
N HIS A 86 1.79 2.58 2.82
CA HIS A 86 1.48 1.27 2.24
C HIS A 86 2.56 0.27 2.64
N GLY A 87 2.21 -0.69 3.48
CA GLY A 87 3.19 -1.59 4.09
C GLY A 87 4.28 -0.80 4.84
N THR A 88 5.52 -0.93 4.40
CA THR A 88 6.67 -0.18 4.93
C THR A 88 7.03 1.07 4.11
N SER A 89 6.34 1.29 2.99
CA SER A 89 6.55 2.43 2.10
C SER A 89 5.74 3.64 2.55
N GLU A 90 6.34 4.81 2.41
CA GLU A 90 5.71 6.10 2.66
C GLU A 90 5.99 7.01 1.47
N VAL A 91 4.93 7.47 0.80
CA VAL A 91 5.02 8.32 -0.40
C VAL A 91 4.00 9.44 -0.33
N LEU A 92 4.23 10.53 -1.05
CA LEU A 92 3.24 11.58 -1.21
C LEU A 92 2.18 11.18 -2.23
N GLY A 93 0.92 11.52 -1.94
CA GLY A 93 -0.21 11.28 -2.82
C GLY A 93 -1.13 12.48 -2.95
N LYS A 94 -1.83 12.54 -4.07
CA LYS A 94 -2.83 13.56 -4.37
C LYS A 94 -4.06 12.90 -4.97
N PHE A 95 -5.23 13.25 -4.47
CA PHE A 95 -6.49 12.84 -5.08
C PHE A 95 -6.64 13.51 -6.45
N GLN A 96 -6.95 12.72 -7.47
CA GLN A 96 -7.21 13.21 -8.82
C GLN A 96 -8.70 13.42 -9.03
N GLU A 97 -9.51 12.48 -8.57
CA GLU A 97 -10.95 12.46 -8.81
C GLU A 97 -11.66 11.69 -7.71
N VAL A 98 -12.76 12.22 -7.20
CA VAL A 98 -13.78 11.47 -6.47
C VAL A 98 -14.78 10.95 -7.49
N VAL A 99 -14.76 9.64 -7.76
CA VAL A 99 -15.62 9.02 -8.78
C VAL A 99 -17.08 9.02 -8.31
N TYR A 100 -17.32 8.49 -7.12
CA TYR A 100 -18.63 8.51 -6.46
C TYR A 100 -18.49 8.37 -4.95
N LYS A 101 -19.47 8.86 -4.23
CA LYS A 101 -19.69 8.61 -2.81
C LYS A 101 -20.73 7.52 -2.62
N MET A 102 -20.55 6.66 -1.63
CA MET A 102 -21.51 5.62 -1.29
C MET A 102 -22.49 6.15 -0.22
N ASP A 103 -23.76 6.11 -0.52
CA ASP A 103 -24.79 6.31 0.51
C ASP A 103 -24.90 5.03 1.33
N ILE A 104 -24.48 5.10 2.60
CA ILE A 104 -24.41 3.95 3.50
C ILE A 104 -25.82 3.39 3.81
N SER A 105 -26.85 4.24 3.81
CA SER A 105 -28.22 3.84 4.14
C SER A 105 -28.90 3.08 3.00
N THR A 106 -28.65 3.50 1.77
CA THR A 106 -29.30 2.95 0.56
C THR A 106 -28.40 2.05 -0.26
N LEU A 107 -27.10 2.06 0.02
CA LEU A 107 -26.01 1.41 -0.77
C LEU A 107 -25.96 1.88 -2.23
N LYS A 108 -26.54 3.05 -2.51
CA LYS A 108 -26.49 3.66 -3.84
C LYS A 108 -25.26 4.51 -4.02
N ARG A 109 -24.84 4.67 -5.27
CA ARG A 109 -23.73 5.53 -5.67
C ARG A 109 -24.25 6.94 -5.94
N ASP A 110 -23.71 7.91 -5.20
CA ASP A 110 -23.93 9.31 -5.46
C ASP A 110 -22.78 9.85 -6.34
N LEU A 111 -23.10 10.21 -7.57
CA LEU A 111 -22.16 10.72 -8.57
C LEU A 111 -22.02 12.24 -8.52
N GLU A 112 -22.95 12.93 -7.88
CA GLU A 112 -23.01 14.40 -7.86
C GLU A 112 -22.27 14.98 -6.66
N ASN A 113 -22.47 14.40 -5.47
CA ASN A 113 -21.84 14.89 -4.25
C ASN A 113 -20.38 14.43 -4.15
N LYS A 114 -19.45 15.36 -4.35
CA LYS A 114 -18.00 15.13 -4.26
C LYS A 114 -17.38 15.63 -2.94
N GLN A 115 -18.19 16.18 -2.05
CA GLN A 115 -17.71 16.60 -0.73
C GLN A 115 -17.59 15.39 0.19
N ILE A 116 -16.38 15.18 0.70
CA ILE A 116 -16.06 14.05 1.57
C ILE A 116 -15.77 14.55 2.98
N GLY A 117 -16.45 14.00 3.94
CA GLY A 117 -16.29 14.27 5.36
C GLY A 117 -16.30 13.00 6.20
N LEU A 118 -16.46 13.17 7.51
CA LEU A 118 -16.44 12.08 8.48
C LEU A 118 -17.40 10.95 8.13
N ASN A 119 -16.92 9.72 8.20
CA ASN A 119 -17.63 8.46 7.93
C ASN A 119 -18.07 8.26 6.47
N ASP A 120 -17.60 9.07 5.55
CA ASP A 120 -17.90 8.88 4.14
C ASP A 120 -17.09 7.73 3.53
N ILE A 121 -17.77 6.94 2.72
CA ILE A 121 -17.16 5.89 1.88
C ILE A 121 -17.27 6.34 0.43
N PHE A 122 -16.16 6.36 -0.28
CA PHE A 122 -16.13 6.84 -1.66
C PHE A 122 -15.11 6.10 -2.53
N LYS A 123 -15.38 6.06 -3.83
CA LYS A 123 -14.43 5.60 -4.84
C LYS A 123 -13.65 6.79 -5.39
N THR A 124 -12.34 6.63 -5.51
CA THR A 124 -11.44 7.71 -5.94
C THR A 124 -10.27 7.19 -6.75
N LYS A 125 -9.67 8.09 -7.52
CA LYS A 125 -8.35 7.91 -8.12
C LYS A 125 -7.33 8.73 -7.35
N LEU A 126 -6.25 8.08 -6.95
CA LEU A 126 -5.13 8.67 -6.22
C LEU A 126 -3.86 8.52 -7.03
N LYS A 127 -3.12 9.62 -7.22
CA LYS A 127 -1.78 9.60 -7.82
C LYS A 127 -0.72 9.72 -6.74
N VAL A 128 0.28 8.86 -6.79
CA VAL A 128 1.41 8.84 -5.84
C VAL A 128 2.70 9.31 -6.50
N SER A 129 3.60 9.89 -5.70
CA SER A 129 4.87 10.46 -6.15
C SER A 129 5.86 9.41 -6.63
N GLN A 130 5.83 8.23 -6.02
CA GLN A 130 6.65 7.07 -6.38
C GLN A 130 5.75 5.85 -6.55
N PRO A 131 6.13 4.88 -7.39
CA PRO A 131 5.33 3.69 -7.59
C PRO A 131 5.19 2.88 -6.30
N LEU A 132 4.02 2.32 -6.09
CA LEU A 132 3.74 1.35 -5.04
C LEU A 132 3.54 -0.03 -5.66
N PHE A 133 3.94 -1.07 -4.93
CA PHE A 133 3.80 -2.47 -5.35
C PHE A 133 2.59 -3.06 -4.63
N VAL A 134 1.50 -3.19 -5.38
CA VAL A 134 0.16 -3.39 -4.84
C VAL A 134 -0.53 -4.62 -5.41
N ASP A 135 -1.43 -5.18 -4.63
CA ASP A 135 -2.40 -6.17 -5.08
C ASP A 135 -3.82 -5.63 -4.89
N PRO A 136 -4.82 -6.13 -5.62
CA PRO A 136 -6.22 -5.88 -5.27
C PRO A 136 -6.53 -6.37 -3.85
N TYR A 137 -7.27 -5.59 -3.08
CA TYR A 137 -7.57 -5.88 -1.67
C TYR A 137 -8.22 -7.25 -1.44
N HIS A 138 -9.07 -7.69 -2.36
CA HIS A 138 -9.71 -9.00 -2.27
C HIS A 138 -8.72 -10.17 -2.43
N ARG A 139 -7.59 -9.96 -3.12
CA ARG A 139 -6.55 -10.95 -3.33
C ARG A 139 -5.56 -10.99 -2.15
N ASN A 140 -5.11 -9.82 -1.72
CA ASN A 140 -4.19 -9.71 -0.59
C ASN A 140 -4.47 -8.43 0.20
N ARG A 141 -5.05 -8.58 1.40
CA ARG A 141 -5.43 -7.45 2.25
C ARG A 141 -4.25 -6.59 2.70
N LYS A 142 -3.07 -7.17 2.89
CA LYS A 142 -1.88 -6.44 3.37
C LYS A 142 -1.30 -5.53 2.31
N THR A 143 -1.13 -6.05 1.09
CA THR A 143 -0.61 -5.29 -0.05
C THR A 143 -1.72 -4.56 -0.83
N GLY A 144 -2.98 -4.82 -0.51
CA GLY A 144 -4.16 -4.18 -1.08
C GLY A 144 -4.76 -3.07 -0.23
N SER A 145 -4.16 -2.72 0.92
CA SER A 145 -4.64 -1.65 1.79
C SER A 145 -3.57 -0.61 2.05
N LEU A 146 -4.01 0.61 2.31
CA LEU A 146 -3.15 1.74 2.65
C LEU A 146 -3.87 2.68 3.63
N ILE A 147 -3.11 3.54 4.29
CA ILE A 147 -3.66 4.64 5.08
C ILE A 147 -3.25 5.97 4.48
N ILE A 148 -4.13 6.96 4.66
CA ILE A 148 -3.96 8.32 4.21
C ILE A 148 -3.78 9.20 5.43
N VAL A 149 -2.68 9.92 5.47
CA VAL A 149 -2.21 10.68 6.63
C VAL A 149 -2.04 12.15 6.22
N ASP A 150 -2.39 13.06 7.12
CA ASP A 150 -2.13 14.49 6.94
C ASP A 150 -0.63 14.77 7.06
N GLU A 151 -0.06 15.43 6.05
CA GLU A 151 1.38 15.72 6.00
C GLU A 151 1.83 16.63 7.17
N ALA A 152 0.98 17.54 7.62
CA ALA A 152 1.33 18.54 8.62
C ALA A 152 1.17 18.03 10.07
N SER A 153 0.04 17.35 10.34
CA SER A 153 -0.30 16.89 11.70
C SER A 153 0.10 15.45 12.00
N ASN A 154 0.44 14.66 10.98
CA ASN A 154 0.63 13.20 11.08
C ASN A 154 -0.63 12.43 11.54
N GLU A 155 -1.79 13.06 11.50
CA GLU A 155 -3.05 12.39 11.82
C GLU A 155 -3.48 11.47 10.69
N THR A 156 -3.95 10.27 11.03
CA THR A 156 -4.56 9.38 10.05
C THR A 156 -5.96 9.90 9.71
N LEU A 157 -6.18 10.16 8.43
CA LEU A 157 -7.43 10.73 7.93
C LEU A 157 -8.37 9.66 7.37
N ALA A 158 -7.81 8.65 6.72
CA ALA A 158 -8.60 7.65 6.01
C ALA A 158 -7.84 6.33 5.83
N ALA A 159 -8.60 5.29 5.52
CA ALA A 159 -8.06 4.01 5.03
C ALA A 159 -8.59 3.73 3.63
N GLY A 160 -7.73 3.21 2.76
CA GLY A 160 -8.04 2.87 1.38
C GLY A 160 -7.83 1.39 1.08
N MET A 161 -8.72 0.85 0.26
CA MET A 161 -8.62 -0.49 -0.31
C MET A 161 -8.43 -0.36 -1.82
N ILE A 162 -7.42 -1.04 -2.35
CA ILE A 162 -7.10 -1.07 -3.78
C ILE A 162 -8.11 -1.97 -4.49
N VAL A 163 -8.70 -1.43 -5.57
CA VAL A 163 -9.79 -2.09 -6.31
C VAL A 163 -9.28 -2.66 -7.62
#